data_e11b60de931a344f520eb12f95c8dbbf
#
_entry.id   e11b60de931a344f520eb12f95c8dbbf
#
_cell.length_a   1.000
_cell.length_b   1.000
_cell.length_c   1.000
_cell.angle_alpha   90.00
_cell.angle_beta   90.00
_cell.angle_gamma   90.00
#
_symmetry.space_group_name_H-M   'P 1'
#
loop_
_entity.id
_entity.type
_entity.pdbx_description
1 polymer ?
#
loop_
_entity_poly.entity_id
_entity_poly.type
_entity_poly.pdbx_seq_one_letter_code
_entity_poly.pdbx_strand_id
1 'polypeptide(L)'
;ELFSTLSEHEKMLVSERILEEVRGRMMEDIVLLETFKSAKRHQRVFKLQFAVGEYDMVIYDAKLNTCEYYEIKHSSKIVPMQARFLVDEEKLNQTSQRFGQITKRCVLYRGEDSVMENGVEYQNVENYLKHL
;
A
#
# COMPACT_ATOMS: atom_id res chain seq x y z
N GLU A 1 -9.92 -23.83 -25.20
CA GLU A 1 -9.75 -22.93 -24.09
C GLU A 1 -8.55 -23.34 -23.24
N LEU A 2 -7.65 -22.40 -22.93
CA LEU A 2 -6.38 -22.71 -22.26
C LEU A 2 -6.59 -23.37 -20.89
N PHE A 3 -7.56 -22.86 -20.10
CA PHE A 3 -7.83 -23.37 -18.78
C PHE A 3 -8.31 -24.83 -18.79
N SER A 4 -9.05 -25.24 -19.83
CA SER A 4 -9.59 -26.58 -19.94
C SER A 4 -8.51 -27.65 -20.23
N THR A 5 -7.29 -27.23 -20.63
CA THR A 5 -6.18 -28.17 -20.88
C THR A 5 -5.37 -28.48 -19.62
N LEU A 6 -5.65 -27.81 -18.49
CA LEU A 6 -4.93 -28.03 -17.25
C LEU A 6 -5.46 -29.25 -16.48
N SER A 7 -4.60 -29.89 -15.70
CA SER A 7 -5.01 -30.90 -14.74
C SER A 7 -5.84 -30.27 -13.61
N GLU A 8 -6.57 -31.10 -12.84
CA GLU A 8 -7.32 -30.59 -11.70
C GLU A 8 -6.44 -29.90 -10.65
N HIS A 9 -5.24 -30.43 -10.41
CA HIS A 9 -4.29 -29.80 -9.49
C HIS A 9 -3.81 -28.44 -10.02
N GLU A 10 -3.48 -28.36 -11.31
CA GLU A 10 -3.06 -27.11 -11.94
C GLU A 10 -4.18 -26.07 -11.94
N LYS A 11 -5.44 -26.47 -12.19
CA LYS A 11 -6.60 -25.57 -12.10
C LYS A 11 -6.75 -25.01 -10.71
N MET A 12 -6.56 -25.83 -9.67
CA MET A 12 -6.66 -25.39 -8.29
C MET A 12 -5.58 -24.34 -7.96
N LEU A 13 -4.33 -24.57 -8.38
CA LEU A 13 -3.24 -23.63 -8.16
C LEU A 13 -3.47 -22.28 -8.86
N VAL A 14 -3.95 -22.32 -10.10
CA VAL A 14 -4.27 -21.10 -10.86
C VAL A 14 -5.41 -20.35 -10.19
N SER A 15 -6.45 -21.06 -9.75
CA SER A 15 -7.61 -20.46 -9.08
C SER A 15 -7.20 -19.79 -7.75
N GLU A 16 -6.36 -20.42 -6.96
CA GLU A 16 -5.84 -19.88 -5.71
C GLU A 16 -5.04 -18.59 -5.95
N ARG A 17 -4.18 -18.58 -6.98
CA ARG A 17 -3.40 -17.40 -7.35
C ARG A 17 -4.28 -16.23 -7.77
N ILE A 18 -5.30 -16.51 -8.57
CA ILE A 18 -6.26 -15.47 -9.00
C ILE A 18 -6.99 -14.90 -7.79
N LEU A 19 -7.45 -15.74 -6.87
CA LEU A 19 -8.12 -15.29 -5.64
C LEU A 19 -7.21 -14.42 -4.77
N GLU A 20 -5.94 -14.78 -4.64
CA GLU A 20 -4.95 -13.98 -3.90
C GLU A 20 -4.79 -12.59 -4.52
N GLU A 21 -4.65 -12.52 -5.84
CA GLU A 21 -4.54 -11.24 -6.55
C GLU A 21 -5.79 -10.39 -6.40
N VAL A 22 -6.97 -11.00 -6.51
CA VAL A 22 -8.25 -10.29 -6.36
C VAL A 22 -8.39 -9.74 -4.94
N ARG A 23 -8.06 -10.53 -3.93
CA ARG A 23 -8.11 -10.10 -2.53
C ARG A 23 -7.15 -8.94 -2.26
N GLY A 24 -5.95 -9.01 -2.82
CA GLY A 24 -4.97 -7.93 -2.70
C GLY A 24 -5.48 -6.62 -3.30
N ARG A 25 -6.05 -6.67 -4.49
CA ARG A 25 -6.62 -5.49 -5.16
C ARG A 25 -7.83 -4.95 -4.41
N MET A 26 -8.70 -5.83 -3.94
CA MET A 26 -9.88 -5.42 -3.17
C MET A 26 -9.49 -4.72 -1.88
N MET A 27 -8.48 -5.23 -1.17
CA MET A 27 -7.99 -4.61 0.05
C MET A 27 -7.40 -3.22 -0.23
N GLU A 28 -6.60 -3.09 -1.29
CA GLU A 28 -6.03 -1.82 -1.71
C GLU A 28 -7.13 -0.81 -2.05
N ASP A 29 -8.13 -1.23 -2.83
CA ASP A 29 -9.25 -0.38 -3.22
C ASP A 29 -10.08 0.06 -2.01
N ILE A 30 -10.32 -0.84 -1.06
CA ILE A 30 -11.06 -0.51 0.17
C ILE A 30 -10.29 0.52 1.00
N VAL A 31 -9.00 0.32 1.19
CA VAL A 31 -8.17 1.25 1.95
C VAL A 31 -8.16 2.63 1.30
N LEU A 32 -7.96 2.70 -0.01
CA LEU A 32 -7.97 3.96 -0.76
C LEU A 32 -9.33 4.66 -0.63
N LEU A 33 -10.41 3.94 -0.85
CA LEU A 33 -11.76 4.50 -0.81
C LEU A 33 -12.13 5.00 0.59
N GLU A 34 -11.89 4.20 1.62
CA GLU A 34 -12.25 4.58 2.98
C GLU A 34 -11.38 5.74 3.48
N THR A 35 -10.10 5.75 3.13
CA THR A 35 -9.21 6.87 3.44
C THR A 35 -9.67 8.14 2.73
N PHE A 36 -10.03 8.03 1.45
CA PHE A 36 -10.55 9.15 0.66
C PHE A 36 -11.82 9.74 1.30
N LYS A 37 -12.75 8.88 1.72
CA LYS A 37 -13.99 9.32 2.36
C LYS A 37 -13.75 10.04 3.68
N SER A 38 -12.75 9.62 4.46
CA SER A 38 -12.43 10.19 5.76
C SER A 38 -11.50 11.40 5.67
N ALA A 39 -10.94 11.67 4.49
CA ALA A 39 -9.99 12.75 4.29
C ALA A 39 -10.61 14.12 4.55
N LYS A 40 -9.84 14.99 5.20
CA LYS A 40 -10.25 16.37 5.44
C LYS A 40 -10.13 17.18 4.15
N ARG A 41 -10.77 18.36 4.14
CA ARG A 41 -10.84 19.23 2.96
C ARG A 41 -9.47 19.60 2.38
N HIS A 42 -8.46 19.75 3.23
CA HIS A 42 -7.10 20.10 2.82
C HIS A 42 -6.23 18.88 2.49
N GLN A 43 -6.77 17.68 2.58
CA GLN A 43 -6.05 16.45 2.28
C GLN A 43 -6.40 15.92 0.90
N ARG A 44 -5.41 15.28 0.26
CA ARG A 44 -5.57 14.59 -1.02
C ARG A 44 -5.08 13.16 -0.85
N VAL A 45 -5.89 12.20 -1.31
CA VAL A 45 -5.58 10.77 -1.24
C VAL A 45 -5.50 10.24 -2.66
N PHE A 46 -4.37 9.64 -3.02
CA PHE A 46 -4.16 9.17 -4.39
C PHE A 46 -3.07 8.09 -4.45
N LYS A 47 -3.02 7.38 -5.58
CA LYS A 47 -1.95 6.44 -5.91
C LYS A 47 -0.90 7.20 -6.71
N LEU A 48 0.38 6.98 -6.44
CA LEU A 48 1.47 7.64 -7.14
C LEU A 48 2.32 6.62 -7.89
N GLN A 49 2.36 6.75 -9.22
CA GLN A 49 3.12 5.87 -10.09
C GLN A 49 4.44 6.52 -10.53
N PHE A 50 5.48 5.69 -10.63
CA PHE A 50 6.78 6.05 -11.19
C PHE A 50 7.01 5.25 -12.47
N ALA A 51 8.10 5.54 -13.17
CA ALA A 51 8.53 4.73 -14.32
C ALA A 51 8.74 3.26 -13.91
N VAL A 52 9.27 3.03 -12.71
CA VAL A 52 9.41 1.70 -12.11
C VAL A 52 8.84 1.75 -10.68
N GLY A 53 7.73 1.06 -10.48
CA GLY A 53 7.07 0.96 -9.18
C GLY A 53 6.08 2.07 -8.89
N GLU A 54 5.48 2.00 -7.71
CA GLU A 54 4.46 2.95 -7.26
C GLU A 54 4.40 2.97 -5.74
N TYR A 55 3.83 4.04 -5.18
CA TYR A 55 3.27 4.02 -3.84
C TYR A 55 1.79 3.72 -3.96
N ASP A 56 1.31 2.73 -3.25
CA ASP A 56 -0.09 2.30 -3.33
C ASP A 56 -1.05 3.39 -2.88
N MET A 57 -0.64 4.21 -1.93
CA MET A 57 -1.42 5.34 -1.47
C MET A 57 -0.52 6.45 -0.95
N VAL A 58 -0.85 7.68 -1.29
CA VAL A 58 -0.24 8.89 -0.73
C VAL A 58 -1.34 9.74 -0.14
N ILE A 59 -1.12 10.23 1.08
CA ILE A 59 -1.97 11.23 1.70
C ILE A 59 -1.17 12.53 1.75
N TYR A 60 -1.60 13.53 0.97
CA TYR A 60 -0.98 14.84 0.94
C TYR A 60 -1.82 15.84 1.71
N ASP A 61 -1.17 16.57 2.64
CA ASP A 61 -1.80 17.64 3.38
C ASP A 61 -1.36 18.98 2.77
N ALA A 62 -2.27 19.62 2.04
CA ALA A 62 -1.99 20.88 1.36
C ALA A 62 -1.80 22.04 2.32
N LYS A 63 -2.40 21.96 3.51
CA LYS A 63 -2.30 23.02 4.53
C LYS A 63 -0.94 23.02 5.20
N LEU A 64 -0.41 21.84 5.53
CA LEU A 64 0.87 21.67 6.20
C LEU A 64 2.03 21.44 5.22
N ASN A 65 1.72 21.18 3.95
CA ASN A 65 2.68 20.77 2.93
C ASN A 65 3.52 19.58 3.39
N THR A 66 2.81 18.53 3.83
CA THR A 66 3.38 17.26 4.28
C THR A 66 2.70 16.10 3.59
N CYS A 67 3.33 14.94 3.60
CA CYS A 67 2.74 13.75 2.99
C CYS A 67 3.09 12.48 3.76
N GLU A 68 2.23 11.49 3.61
CA GLU A 68 2.41 10.13 4.14
C GLU A 68 2.36 9.15 2.98
N TYR A 69 3.27 8.16 2.99
CA TYR A 69 3.37 7.16 1.94
C TYR A 69 3.00 5.79 2.48
N TYR A 70 2.20 5.06 1.70
CA TYR A 70 1.68 3.75 2.10
C TYR A 70 1.89 2.72 1.01
N GLU A 71 2.33 1.54 1.43
CA GLU A 71 2.21 0.30 0.67
C GLU A 71 1.12 -0.54 1.32
N ILE A 72 0.29 -1.19 0.51
CA ILE A 72 -0.83 -1.99 1.01
C ILE A 72 -0.62 -3.43 0.56
N LYS A 73 -0.49 -4.34 1.54
CA LYS A 73 -0.15 -5.75 1.27
C LYS A 73 -1.13 -6.70 1.95
N HIS A 74 -1.58 -7.70 1.21
CA HIS A 74 -2.50 -8.73 1.71
C HIS A 74 -1.75 -9.86 2.43
N SER A 75 -0.66 -9.59 3.11
CA SER A 75 0.11 -10.56 3.86
C SER A 75 0.03 -10.29 5.35
N SER A 76 0.28 -11.32 6.15
CA SER A 76 0.37 -11.20 7.61
C SER A 76 1.81 -11.23 8.11
N LYS A 77 2.78 -11.30 7.20
CA LYS A 77 4.20 -11.38 7.52
C LYS A 77 4.94 -10.14 7.04
N ILE A 78 5.96 -9.75 7.78
CA ILE A 78 6.87 -8.68 7.37
C ILE A 78 7.83 -9.22 6.34
N VAL A 79 7.78 -8.66 5.12
CA VAL A 79 8.66 -9.00 4.01
C VAL A 79 9.36 -7.72 3.58
N PRO A 80 10.68 -7.56 3.84
CA PRO A 80 11.39 -6.29 3.55
C PRO A 80 11.24 -5.83 2.10
N MET A 81 11.17 -6.75 1.14
CA MET A 81 10.99 -6.43 -0.27
C MET A 81 9.68 -5.67 -0.56
N GLN A 82 8.66 -5.85 0.26
CA GLN A 82 7.38 -5.15 0.11
C GLN A 82 7.50 -3.65 0.42
N ALA A 83 8.50 -3.24 1.18
CA ALA A 83 8.73 -1.85 1.56
C ALA A 83 9.85 -1.19 0.75
N ARG A 84 10.35 -1.83 -0.31
CA ARG A 84 11.53 -1.35 -1.03
C ARG A 84 11.41 0.07 -1.57
N PHE A 85 10.21 0.46 -2.02
CA PHE A 85 9.99 1.82 -2.54
C PHE A 85 9.87 2.86 -1.43
N LEU A 86 9.54 2.45 -0.23
CA LEU A 86 9.46 3.34 0.93
C LEU A 86 10.84 3.70 1.50
N VAL A 87 11.90 3.04 1.04
CA VAL A 87 13.28 3.30 1.44
C VAL A 87 14.18 3.71 0.26
N ASP A 88 13.61 3.87 -0.91
CA ASP A 88 14.31 4.32 -2.11
C ASP A 88 14.50 5.83 -2.03
N GLU A 89 15.71 6.27 -1.72
CA GLU A 89 16.03 7.69 -1.51
C GLU A 89 15.69 8.57 -2.70
N GLU A 90 15.91 8.09 -3.92
CA GLU A 90 15.60 8.85 -5.12
C GLU A 90 14.10 9.12 -5.25
N LYS A 91 13.28 8.07 -5.07
CA LYS A 91 11.82 8.21 -5.09
C LYS A 91 11.31 9.13 -3.98
N LEU A 92 11.87 8.98 -2.78
CA LEU A 92 11.49 9.82 -1.64
C LEU A 92 11.85 11.29 -1.90
N ASN A 93 13.02 11.57 -2.45
CA ASN A 93 13.45 12.93 -2.76
C ASN A 93 12.58 13.57 -3.85
N GLN A 94 12.31 12.85 -4.93
CA GLN A 94 11.46 13.33 -6.02
C GLN A 94 10.05 13.66 -5.51
N THR A 95 9.50 12.80 -4.67
CA THR A 95 8.16 12.98 -4.14
C THR A 95 8.11 14.11 -3.12
N SER A 96 9.13 14.23 -2.28
CA SER A 96 9.25 15.31 -1.31
C SER A 96 9.31 16.69 -1.99
N GLN A 97 9.95 16.80 -3.15
CA GLN A 97 9.97 18.04 -3.93
C GLN A 97 8.59 18.43 -4.43
N ARG A 98 7.72 17.46 -4.70
CA ARG A 98 6.37 17.70 -5.22
C ARG A 98 5.33 17.87 -4.12
N PHE A 99 5.45 17.13 -3.03
CA PHE A 99 4.38 17.01 -2.02
C PHE A 99 4.84 17.37 -0.61
N GLY A 100 6.02 17.95 -0.48
CA GLY A 100 6.52 18.43 0.79
C GLY A 100 7.14 17.36 1.67
N GLN A 101 7.28 17.68 2.95
CA GLN A 101 7.95 16.82 3.91
C GLN A 101 7.21 15.51 4.13
N ILE A 102 7.96 14.41 4.12
CA ILE A 102 7.44 13.08 4.40
C ILE A 102 7.36 12.90 5.92
N THR A 103 6.16 12.66 6.44
CA THR A 103 5.93 12.48 7.87
C THR A 103 5.71 11.03 8.26
N LYS A 104 5.37 10.17 7.30
CA LYS A 104 5.11 8.76 7.58
C LYS A 104 5.39 7.89 6.35
N ARG A 105 6.02 6.75 6.59
CA ARG A 105 6.21 5.69 5.59
C ARG A 105 5.69 4.42 6.21
N CYS A 106 4.65 3.84 5.65
CA CYS A 106 3.89 2.77 6.29
C CYS A 106 3.54 1.65 5.31
N VAL A 107 3.63 0.43 5.79
CA VAL A 107 3.05 -0.75 5.14
C VAL A 107 1.80 -1.12 5.91
N LEU A 108 0.64 -1.06 5.25
CA LEU A 108 -0.61 -1.57 5.80
C LEU A 108 -0.73 -3.04 5.41
N TYR A 109 -0.86 -3.92 6.38
CA TYR A 109 -0.89 -5.35 6.14
C TYR A 109 -1.78 -6.05 7.17
N ARG A 110 -1.81 -7.37 7.17
CA ARG A 110 -2.70 -8.14 8.06
C ARG A 110 -2.03 -8.61 9.35
N GLY A 111 -0.79 -8.24 9.59
CA GLY A 111 -0.06 -8.58 10.80
C GLY A 111 -0.18 -7.52 11.90
N GLU A 112 0.63 -7.66 12.93
CA GLU A 112 0.65 -6.75 14.07
C GLU A 112 1.44 -5.47 13.79
N ASP A 113 1.12 -4.41 14.50
CA ASP A 113 1.82 -3.14 14.40
C ASP A 113 3.27 -3.28 14.84
N SER A 114 4.17 -2.67 14.10
CA SER A 114 5.61 -2.72 14.36
C SER A 114 6.30 -1.52 13.68
N VAL A 115 7.49 -1.15 14.17
CA VAL A 115 8.32 -0.11 13.55
C VAL A 115 9.70 -0.69 13.28
N MET A 116 10.18 -0.57 12.03
CA MET A 116 11.48 -1.06 11.64
C MET A 116 12.58 -0.03 11.94
N GLU A 117 13.84 -0.49 11.99
CA GLU A 117 14.99 0.38 12.24
C GLU A 117 15.14 1.50 11.22
N ASN A 118 14.73 1.26 9.96
CA ASN A 118 14.78 2.26 8.89
C ASN A 118 13.64 3.29 8.97
N GLY A 119 12.81 3.24 10.00
CA GLY A 119 11.70 4.17 10.20
C GLY A 119 10.40 3.80 9.49
N VAL A 120 10.36 2.72 8.72
CA VAL A 120 9.13 2.24 8.10
C VAL A 120 8.25 1.60 9.17
N GLU A 121 7.00 2.04 9.25
CA GLU A 121 6.01 1.48 10.15
C GLU A 121 5.24 0.36 9.43
N TYR A 122 4.98 -0.72 10.16
CA TYR A 122 4.05 -1.75 9.73
C TYR A 122 2.81 -1.63 10.59
N GLN A 123 1.66 -1.47 9.98
CA GLN A 123 0.42 -1.21 10.70
C GLN A 123 -0.66 -2.20 10.25
N ASN A 124 -1.41 -2.73 11.21
CA ASN A 124 -2.52 -3.62 10.91
C ASN A 124 -3.61 -2.88 10.15
N VAL A 125 -4.00 -3.40 9.00
CA VAL A 125 -4.95 -2.75 8.11
C VAL A 125 -6.34 -2.62 8.72
N GLU A 126 -6.79 -3.61 9.49
CA GLU A 126 -8.10 -3.53 10.14
C GLU A 126 -8.13 -2.43 11.20
N ASN A 127 -7.07 -2.33 12.00
CA ASN A 127 -6.94 -1.27 12.99
C ASN A 127 -6.89 0.10 12.32
N TYR A 128 -6.16 0.21 11.22
CA TYR A 128 -6.12 1.44 10.43
C TYR A 128 -7.53 1.87 10.01
N LEU A 129 -8.29 0.95 9.42
CA LEU A 129 -9.65 1.24 8.94
C LEU A 129 -10.60 1.61 10.07
N LYS A 130 -10.45 1.00 11.24
CA LYS A 130 -11.29 1.30 12.41
C LYS A 130 -11.07 2.69 12.98
N HIS A 131 -9.89 3.27 12.75
CA HIS A 131 -9.51 4.58 13.32
C HIS A 131 -9.57 5.73 12.31
N LEU A 132 -10.14 5.50 11.15
CA LEU A 132 -10.35 6.55 10.15
C LEU A 132 -11.43 7.56 10.53
#